data_2c8c6107e8a9eb9e7545319c24314969
#
_entry.id   2c8c6107e8a9eb9e7545319c24314969
#
_cell.length_a   1.000
_cell.length_b   1.000
_cell.length_c   1.000
_cell.angle_alpha   90.00
_cell.angle_beta   90.00
_cell.angle_gamma   90.00
#
_symmetry.space_group_name_H-M   'P 1'
#
loop_
_entity.id
_entity.type
_entity.pdbx_description
1 polymer ?
#
loop_
_entity_poly.entity_id
_entity_poly.type
_entity_poly.pdbx_seq_one_letter_code
_entity_poly.pdbx_strand_id
1 'polypeptide(L)'
;MTAIRDANRAKIDGNDRLGKAVSAALQDAGVQMARWMRPGGSGVHVHTGGSWVKVFWWYATEKEQRTAPVPWIEENNGGVRVEVAAALLHAGFRFTDDGADFALTYDNNRHV
;
A
#
# COMPACT_ATOMS: atom_id res chain seq x y z
N MET A 1 -20.06 8.64 24.67
CA MET A 1 -19.53 9.88 24.16
C MET A 1 -19.51 9.86 22.64
N THR A 2 -20.51 10.44 22.03
CA THR A 2 -20.73 10.43 20.59
C THR A 2 -19.64 11.15 19.81
N ALA A 3 -19.11 12.26 20.31
CA ALA A 3 -18.11 13.05 19.61
C ALA A 3 -16.79 12.28 19.35
N ILE A 4 -16.33 11.46 20.31
CA ILE A 4 -15.12 10.65 20.16
C ILE A 4 -15.37 9.51 19.16
N ARG A 5 -16.54 8.88 19.23
CA ARG A 5 -16.92 7.83 18.28
C ARG A 5 -17.02 8.36 16.86
N ASP A 6 -17.61 9.54 16.70
CA ASP A 6 -17.77 10.17 15.38
C ASP A 6 -16.41 10.57 14.80
N ALA A 7 -15.50 11.10 15.62
CA ALA A 7 -14.14 11.43 15.19
C ALA A 7 -13.35 10.19 14.77
N ASN A 8 -13.44 9.09 15.53
CA ASN A 8 -12.79 7.83 15.18
C ASN A 8 -13.38 7.22 13.92
N ARG A 9 -14.70 7.25 13.77
CA ARG A 9 -15.37 6.76 12.57
C ARG A 9 -14.96 7.57 11.34
N ALA A 10 -14.86 8.88 11.45
CA ALA A 10 -14.40 9.73 10.35
C ALA A 10 -12.97 9.37 9.92
N LYS A 11 -12.07 9.07 10.85
CA LYS A 11 -10.72 8.62 10.54
C LYS A 11 -10.71 7.25 9.86
N ILE A 12 -11.50 6.31 10.34
CA ILE A 12 -11.63 4.97 9.75
C ILE A 12 -12.15 5.08 8.31
N ASP A 13 -13.23 5.83 8.12
CA ASP A 13 -13.82 6.05 6.78
C ASP A 13 -12.85 6.76 5.85
N GLY A 14 -12.09 7.73 6.36
CA GLY A 14 -11.06 8.44 5.61
C GLY A 14 -9.93 7.51 5.17
N ASN A 15 -9.45 6.63 6.06
CA ASN A 15 -8.42 5.65 5.72
C ASN A 15 -8.95 4.59 4.74
N ASP A 16 -10.21 4.19 4.83
CA ASP A 16 -10.82 3.29 3.84
C ASP A 16 -10.84 3.92 2.44
N ARG A 17 -11.22 5.18 2.33
CA ARG A 17 -11.17 5.92 1.06
C ARG A 17 -9.75 6.06 0.55
N LEU A 18 -8.82 6.38 1.44
CA LEU A 18 -7.39 6.49 1.12
C LEU A 18 -6.86 5.17 0.56
N GLY A 19 -7.17 4.06 1.20
CA GLY A 19 -6.75 2.72 0.73
C GLY A 19 -7.23 2.42 -0.68
N LYS A 20 -8.49 2.74 -0.98
CA LYS A 20 -9.06 2.58 -2.32
C LYS A 20 -8.39 3.48 -3.35
N ALA A 21 -8.14 4.73 -2.99
CA ALA A 21 -7.48 5.70 -3.88
C ALA A 21 -6.03 5.30 -4.15
N VAL A 22 -5.30 4.84 -3.15
CA VAL A 22 -3.93 4.33 -3.30
C VAL A 22 -3.92 3.11 -4.22
N SER A 23 -4.81 2.16 -4.00
CA SER A 23 -4.92 0.95 -4.83
C SER A 23 -5.20 1.31 -6.29
N ALA A 24 -6.12 2.22 -6.54
CA ALA A 24 -6.44 2.68 -7.89
C ALA A 24 -5.24 3.37 -8.56
N ALA A 25 -4.53 4.22 -7.84
CA ALA A 25 -3.35 4.91 -8.37
C ALA A 25 -2.23 3.93 -8.75
N LEU A 26 -2.00 2.90 -7.93
CA LEU A 26 -0.99 1.88 -8.22
C LEU A 26 -1.39 1.03 -9.43
N GLN A 27 -2.65 0.66 -9.55
CA GLN A 27 -3.16 -0.06 -10.71
C GLN A 27 -3.04 0.78 -11.99
N ASP A 28 -3.40 2.05 -11.93
CA ASP A 28 -3.28 2.97 -13.06
C ASP A 28 -1.83 3.17 -13.50
N ALA A 29 -0.89 3.09 -12.58
CA ALA A 29 0.55 3.17 -12.86
C ALA A 29 1.13 1.86 -13.43
N GLY A 30 0.34 0.80 -13.52
CA GLY A 30 0.80 -0.50 -14.02
C GLY A 30 1.60 -1.32 -13.01
N VAL A 31 1.51 -1.01 -11.72
CA VAL A 31 2.18 -1.76 -10.66
C VAL A 31 1.58 -3.16 -10.57
N GLN A 32 2.44 -4.17 -10.40
CA GLN A 32 2.00 -5.55 -10.21
C GLN A 32 1.35 -5.70 -8.83
N MET A 33 0.02 -5.79 -8.81
CA MET A 33 -0.75 -5.96 -7.58
C MET A 33 -0.86 -7.43 -7.19
N ALA A 34 -0.89 -7.69 -5.88
CA ALA A 34 -1.05 -9.04 -5.35
C ALA A 34 -2.43 -9.63 -5.72
N ARG A 35 -2.43 -10.93 -6.02
CA ARG A 35 -3.64 -11.70 -6.32
C ARG A 35 -3.75 -12.87 -5.36
N TRP A 36 -4.79 -12.88 -4.56
CA TRP A 36 -4.99 -13.89 -3.54
C TRP A 36 -5.07 -15.30 -4.11
N MET A 37 -4.35 -16.22 -3.48
CA MET A 37 -4.43 -17.68 -3.70
C MET A 37 -4.18 -18.14 -5.15
N ARG A 38 -3.45 -17.35 -5.94
CA ARG A 38 -3.10 -17.74 -7.30
C ARG A 38 -1.59 -17.95 -7.44
N PRO A 39 -1.14 -19.04 -8.08
CA PRO A 39 0.27 -19.17 -8.45
C PRO A 39 0.70 -17.95 -9.28
N GLY A 40 1.86 -17.39 -8.94
CA GLY A 40 2.32 -16.13 -9.57
C GLY A 40 1.56 -14.89 -9.12
N GLY A 41 0.74 -15.00 -8.07
CA GLY A 41 -0.07 -13.89 -7.57
C GLY A 41 0.65 -12.96 -6.58
N SER A 42 1.93 -13.17 -6.32
CA SER A 42 2.72 -12.24 -5.48
C SER A 42 2.78 -10.86 -6.12
N GLY A 43 2.72 -9.84 -5.31
CA GLY A 43 2.69 -8.47 -5.81
C GLY A 43 2.54 -7.46 -4.68
N VAL A 44 2.24 -6.24 -5.06
CA VAL A 44 2.03 -5.14 -4.12
C VAL A 44 0.63 -5.26 -3.50
N HIS A 45 0.58 -5.20 -2.18
CA HIS A 45 -0.66 -5.23 -1.41
C HIS A 45 -0.88 -3.90 -0.70
N VAL A 46 -2.11 -3.40 -0.77
CA VAL A 46 -2.56 -2.23 -0.02
C VAL A 46 -3.44 -2.73 1.12
N HIS A 47 -2.96 -2.55 2.34
CA HIS A 47 -3.66 -2.98 3.53
C HIS A 47 -4.17 -1.78 4.32
N THR A 48 -5.47 -1.74 4.57
CA THR A 48 -6.11 -0.68 5.33
C THR A 48 -6.39 -1.13 6.75
N GLY A 49 -5.71 -0.50 7.71
CA GLY A 49 -6.08 -0.58 9.12
C GLY A 49 -7.00 0.59 9.47
N GLY A 50 -7.55 0.59 10.70
CA GLY A 50 -8.45 1.67 11.13
C GLY A 50 -7.79 3.06 11.17
N SER A 51 -6.48 3.11 11.39
CA SER A 51 -5.74 4.37 11.57
C SER A 51 -4.67 4.64 10.51
N TRP A 52 -4.44 3.71 9.59
CA TRP A 52 -3.39 3.82 8.59
C TRP A 52 -3.68 2.98 7.35
N VAL A 53 -2.94 3.27 6.28
CA VAL A 53 -2.87 2.45 5.07
C VAL A 53 -1.41 2.06 4.88
N LYS A 54 -1.13 0.80 4.65
CA LYS A 54 0.22 0.30 4.39
C LYS A 54 0.31 -0.34 3.02
N VAL A 55 1.43 -0.11 2.34
CA VAL A 55 1.72 -0.66 1.01
C VAL A 55 3.00 -1.46 1.12
N PHE A 56 2.94 -2.74 0.78
CA PHE A 56 4.08 -3.64 0.88
C PHE A 56 3.99 -4.77 -0.14
N TRP A 57 5.09 -5.50 -0.30
CA TRP A 57 5.12 -6.70 -1.14
C TRP A 57 4.52 -7.89 -0.39
N TRP A 58 3.62 -8.61 -1.04
CA TRP A 58 2.97 -9.78 -0.50
C TRP A 58 3.22 -11.01 -1.38
N TYR A 59 3.62 -12.11 -0.75
CA TYR A 59 3.84 -13.38 -1.45
C TYR A 59 2.57 -14.22 -1.44
N ALA A 60 2.19 -14.72 -2.63
CA ALA A 60 0.98 -15.51 -2.78
C ALA A 60 1.11 -16.91 -2.19
N THR A 61 2.32 -17.47 -2.13
CA THR A 61 2.59 -18.81 -1.59
C THR A 61 3.89 -18.83 -0.80
N GLU A 62 4.04 -19.79 0.11
CA GLU A 62 5.30 -20.00 0.82
C GLU A 62 6.47 -20.34 -0.13
N LYS A 63 6.17 -21.06 -1.20
CA LYS A 63 7.17 -21.39 -2.21
C LYS A 63 7.71 -20.12 -2.86
N GLU A 64 6.86 -19.20 -3.23
CA GLU A 64 7.28 -17.93 -3.81
C GLU A 64 8.09 -17.11 -2.82
N GLN A 65 7.70 -17.11 -1.54
CA GLN A 65 8.43 -16.43 -0.49
C GLN A 65 9.86 -16.98 -0.31
N ARG A 66 10.04 -18.29 -0.48
CA ARG A 66 11.35 -18.94 -0.30
C ARG A 66 12.23 -18.90 -1.53
N THR A 67 11.63 -18.87 -2.72
CA THR A 67 12.37 -19.08 -3.98
C THR A 67 12.46 -17.82 -4.84
N ALA A 68 11.51 -16.90 -4.70
CA ALA A 68 11.54 -15.67 -5.47
C ALA A 68 12.55 -14.68 -4.88
N PRO A 69 13.29 -13.94 -5.71
CA PRO A 69 14.07 -12.81 -5.22
C PRO A 69 13.13 -11.81 -4.56
N VAL A 70 13.64 -11.00 -3.65
CA VAL A 70 12.84 -9.98 -2.96
C VAL A 70 12.76 -8.75 -3.87
N PRO A 71 11.75 -8.64 -4.75
CA PRO A 71 11.70 -7.55 -5.75
C PRO A 71 11.41 -6.20 -5.12
N TRP A 72 10.99 -6.20 -3.85
CA TRP A 72 10.68 -4.99 -3.11
C TRP A 72 11.93 -4.21 -2.70
N ILE A 73 13.02 -4.91 -2.36
CA ILE A 73 14.18 -4.27 -1.71
C ILE A 73 15.48 -4.48 -2.50
N GLU A 74 15.68 -5.64 -3.14
CA GLU A 74 16.99 -6.11 -3.56
C GLU A 74 17.36 -5.87 -5.01
N GLU A 75 16.45 -5.41 -5.84
CA GLU A 75 16.76 -5.17 -7.22
C GLU A 75 17.46 -3.83 -7.43
N ASN A 76 18.14 -3.71 -8.56
CA ASN A 76 18.80 -2.49 -8.96
C ASN A 76 17.87 -1.29 -8.83
N ASN A 77 18.26 -0.29 -8.04
CA ASN A 77 17.49 0.91 -7.75
C ASN A 77 16.20 0.66 -6.93
N GLY A 78 16.13 -0.43 -6.17
CA GLY A 78 14.99 -0.72 -5.30
C GLY A 78 13.78 -1.34 -5.99
N GLY A 79 13.90 -1.76 -7.25
CA GLY A 79 12.89 -2.54 -7.96
C GLY A 79 11.47 -1.97 -7.89
N VAL A 80 10.53 -2.83 -7.55
CA VAL A 80 9.11 -2.49 -7.44
C VAL A 80 8.84 -1.39 -6.41
N ARG A 81 9.65 -1.31 -5.36
CA ARG A 81 9.50 -0.29 -4.32
C ARG A 81 9.69 1.12 -4.87
N VAL A 82 10.66 1.32 -5.74
CA VAL A 82 10.88 2.62 -6.40
C VAL A 82 9.70 2.97 -7.29
N GLU A 83 9.18 2.00 -8.02
CA GLU A 83 8.00 2.14 -8.87
C GLU A 83 6.78 2.58 -8.07
N VAL A 84 6.54 1.93 -6.92
CA VAL A 84 5.45 2.28 -6.00
C VAL A 84 5.62 3.68 -5.44
N ALA A 85 6.81 4.01 -4.96
CA ALA A 85 7.10 5.36 -4.44
C ALA A 85 6.83 6.43 -5.48
N ALA A 86 7.30 6.23 -6.71
CA ALA A 86 7.07 7.16 -7.83
C ALA A 86 5.57 7.32 -8.13
N ALA A 87 4.82 6.21 -8.16
CA ALA A 87 3.38 6.24 -8.40
C ALA A 87 2.63 7.00 -7.31
N LEU A 88 2.99 6.77 -6.04
CA LEU A 88 2.38 7.48 -4.91
C LEU A 88 2.67 8.99 -4.97
N LEU A 89 3.91 9.36 -5.24
CA LEU A 89 4.30 10.77 -5.37
C LEU A 89 3.59 11.45 -6.54
N HIS A 90 3.54 10.77 -7.68
CA HIS A 90 2.87 11.31 -8.87
C HIS A 90 1.37 11.53 -8.63
N ALA A 91 0.75 10.66 -7.86
CA ALA A 91 -0.66 10.80 -7.49
C ALA A 91 -0.91 11.83 -6.36
N GLY A 92 0.14 12.42 -5.81
CA GLY A 92 0.03 13.45 -4.78
C GLY A 92 -0.11 12.92 -3.35
N PHE A 93 0.16 11.64 -3.13
CA PHE A 93 0.10 11.07 -1.77
C PHE A 93 1.34 11.38 -0.95
N ARG A 94 1.12 11.54 0.34
CA ARG A 94 2.18 11.66 1.35
C ARG A 94 2.30 10.35 2.10
N PHE A 95 3.51 9.87 2.25
CA PHE A 95 3.79 8.60 2.92
C PHE A 95 5.10 8.65 3.66
N THR A 96 5.26 7.75 4.63
CA THR A 96 6.52 7.48 5.29
C THR A 96 7.07 6.14 4.83
N ASP A 97 8.37 6.06 4.70
CA ASP A 97 9.10 4.89 4.24
C ASP A 97 9.84 4.30 5.44
N ASP A 98 9.48 3.10 5.85
CA ASP A 98 10.16 2.39 6.94
C ASP A 98 11.07 1.25 6.45
N GLY A 99 11.23 1.09 5.15
CA GLY A 99 12.04 0.04 4.54
C GLY A 99 11.26 -1.23 4.21
N ALA A 100 10.38 -1.67 5.09
CA ALA A 100 9.56 -2.86 4.86
C ALA A 100 8.24 -2.51 4.17
N ASP A 101 7.67 -1.36 4.48
CA ASP A 101 6.45 -0.87 3.85
C ASP A 101 6.45 0.65 3.69
N PHE A 102 5.46 1.15 2.95
CA PHE A 102 5.08 2.56 2.96
C PHE A 102 3.83 2.72 3.81
N ALA A 103 3.83 3.70 4.68
CA ALA A 103 2.69 3.99 5.53
C ALA A 103 2.06 5.34 5.18
N LEU A 104 0.75 5.37 5.05
CA LEU A 104 -0.03 6.55 4.76
C LEU A 104 -1.12 6.71 5.82
N THR A 105 -1.49 7.96 6.09
CA THR A 105 -2.64 8.26 6.94
C THR A 105 -3.58 9.22 6.21
N TYR A 106 -4.85 9.12 6.51
CA TYR A 106 -5.84 10.06 5.99
C TYR A 106 -5.54 11.49 6.45
N ASP A 107 -5.05 11.67 7.68
CA ASP A 107 -4.73 12.98 8.21
C ASP A 107 -3.69 13.73 7.36
N ASN A 108 -2.76 13.00 6.74
CA ASN A 108 -1.76 13.57 5.83
C ASN A 108 -2.21 13.59 4.36
N ASN A 109 -3.36 13.03 4.04
CA ASN A 109 -3.86 12.85 2.68
C ASN A 109 -5.35 13.25 2.56
N ARG A 110 -5.72 14.35 3.15
CA ARG A 110 -7.12 14.81 3.22
C ARG A 110 -7.71 15.27 1.89
N HIS A 111 -6.91 15.35 0.84
CA HIS A 111 -7.36 15.63 -0.51
C HIS A 111 -8.15 14.48 -1.16
N VAL A 112 -8.14 13.34 -0.50
CA VAL A 112 -8.83 12.13 -1.00
C VAL A 112 -10.31 12.15 -0.66
#